data_47aaa06a69cc335a1a5b9bce29bf2da3
#
_entry.id   47aaa06a69cc335a1a5b9bce29bf2da3
#
_cell.length_a   1.000
_cell.length_b   1.000
_cell.length_c   1.000
_cell.angle_alpha   90.00
_cell.angle_beta   90.00
_cell.angle_gamma   90.00
#
_symmetry.space_group_name_H-M   'P 1'
#
loop_
_entity.id
_entity.type
_entity.pdbx_description
1 polymer ?
#
loop_
_entity_poly.entity_id
_entity_poly.type
_entity_poly.pdbx_seq_one_letter_code
_entity_poly.pdbx_strand_id
1 'polypeptide(L)'
;MNIVQPAVPPLPPELIAKFRAIVGDKYAVTDAADIAPYVTEERDLFHGKSPLVLRPGSTAEVAEICKLASAHRIALVPQGGNTGLVGGQTPHNGEVVVSMRRLDKIRDVDASSNTMTCEAGVVLQVAQQRARDVDRLFPLSLAAEGSCTIGGNLSTNAGGTAALAYGVAREMALGL
;
A
#
# COMPACT_ATOMS: atom_id res chain seq x y z
N MET A 1 -16.09 -21.62 -15.07
CA MET A 1 -15.38 -22.68 -14.34
C MET A 1 -15.10 -22.14 -12.94
N ASN A 2 -15.93 -22.49 -11.96
CA ASN A 2 -15.72 -22.05 -10.57
C ASN A 2 -14.54 -22.85 -10.02
N ILE A 3 -13.36 -22.25 -9.99
CA ILE A 3 -12.24 -22.81 -9.25
C ILE A 3 -12.58 -22.59 -7.77
N VAL A 4 -13.02 -23.66 -7.09
CA VAL A 4 -13.16 -23.64 -5.63
C VAL A 4 -11.74 -23.54 -5.08
N GLN A 5 -11.34 -22.34 -4.66
CA GLN A 5 -10.07 -22.18 -3.97
C GLN A 5 -10.15 -22.88 -2.60
N PRO A 6 -9.11 -23.62 -2.22
CA PRO A 6 -9.11 -24.28 -0.91
C PRO A 6 -9.24 -23.20 0.19
N ALA A 7 -10.05 -23.49 1.20
CA ALA A 7 -10.21 -22.59 2.34
C ALA A 7 -8.84 -22.37 2.99
N VAL A 8 -8.39 -21.11 3.05
CA VAL A 8 -7.17 -20.76 3.78
C VAL A 8 -7.44 -21.02 5.27
N PRO A 9 -6.61 -21.80 5.95
CA PRO A 9 -6.79 -22.04 7.37
C PRO A 9 -6.71 -20.72 8.14
N PRO A 10 -7.49 -20.57 9.23
CA PRO A 10 -7.46 -19.36 10.04
C PRO A 10 -6.05 -19.13 10.59
N LEU A 11 -5.63 -17.86 10.62
CA LEU A 11 -4.33 -17.47 11.15
C LEU A 11 -4.26 -17.82 12.65
N PRO A 12 -3.29 -18.63 13.10
CA PRO A 12 -3.20 -19.03 14.50
C PRO A 12 -3.03 -17.83 15.44
N PRO A 13 -3.66 -17.84 16.63
CA PRO A 13 -3.58 -16.73 17.58
C PRO A 13 -2.14 -16.35 17.99
N GLU A 14 -1.23 -17.33 18.07
CA GLU A 14 0.17 -17.10 18.38
C GLU A 14 0.90 -16.35 17.24
N LEU A 15 0.52 -16.54 15.98
CA LEU A 15 1.05 -15.78 14.87
C LEU A 15 0.50 -14.36 14.84
N ILE A 16 -0.78 -14.18 15.15
CA ILE A 16 -1.38 -12.84 15.33
C ILE A 16 -0.62 -12.08 16.41
N ALA A 17 -0.33 -12.72 17.54
CA ALA A 17 0.44 -12.11 18.64
C ALA A 17 1.86 -11.72 18.21
N LYS A 18 2.56 -12.57 17.41
CA LYS A 18 3.88 -12.25 16.87
C LYS A 18 3.86 -11.06 15.91
N PHE A 19 2.90 -11.03 14.97
CA PHE A 19 2.73 -9.88 14.08
C PHE A 19 2.40 -8.60 14.84
N ARG A 20 1.52 -8.69 15.85
CA ARG A 20 1.16 -7.58 16.72
C ARG A 20 2.37 -7.02 17.46
N ALA A 21 3.27 -7.87 17.94
CA ALA A 21 4.50 -7.45 18.62
C ALA A 21 5.44 -6.63 17.72
N ILE A 22 5.39 -6.79 16.40
CA ILE A 22 6.21 -6.00 15.45
C ILE A 22 5.71 -4.56 15.33
N VAL A 23 4.41 -4.37 15.15
CA VAL A 23 3.83 -3.04 14.85
C VAL A 23 3.24 -2.35 16.08
N GLY A 24 3.06 -3.08 17.18
CA GLY A 24 2.34 -2.65 18.39
C GLY A 24 0.83 -2.85 18.28
N ASP A 25 0.17 -2.99 19.43
CA ASP A 25 -1.26 -3.31 19.55
C ASP A 25 -2.18 -2.36 18.77
N LYS A 26 -1.89 -1.07 18.83
CA LYS A 26 -2.65 -0.01 18.15
C LYS A 26 -2.66 -0.16 16.62
N TYR A 27 -1.67 -0.83 16.06
CA TYR A 27 -1.44 -0.90 14.62
C TYR A 27 -1.61 -2.30 14.04
N ALA A 28 -2.10 -3.24 14.84
CA ALA A 28 -2.52 -4.58 14.44
C ALA A 28 -4.04 -4.69 14.61
N VAL A 29 -4.78 -4.49 13.53
CA VAL A 29 -6.25 -4.44 13.55
C VAL A 29 -6.81 -5.84 13.38
N THR A 30 -7.64 -6.29 14.30
CA THR A 30 -8.30 -7.60 14.29
C THR A 30 -9.82 -7.53 14.39
N ASP A 31 -10.37 -6.37 14.76
CA ASP A 31 -11.82 -6.16 14.81
C ASP A 31 -12.41 -6.11 13.39
N ALA A 32 -13.51 -6.80 13.17
CA ALA A 32 -14.11 -6.94 11.85
C ALA A 32 -14.63 -5.60 11.29
N ALA A 33 -15.15 -4.72 12.13
CA ALA A 33 -15.64 -3.41 11.71
C ALA A 33 -14.48 -2.50 11.28
N ASP A 34 -13.34 -2.58 11.98
CA ASP A 34 -12.13 -1.83 11.67
C ASP A 34 -11.39 -2.39 10.44
N ILE A 35 -11.53 -3.69 10.14
CA ILE A 35 -10.98 -4.36 8.96
C ILE A 35 -11.80 -4.02 7.70
N ALA A 36 -13.11 -3.83 7.80
CA ALA A 36 -14.02 -3.64 6.66
C ALA A 36 -13.51 -2.65 5.59
N PRO A 37 -12.97 -1.46 5.94
CA PRO A 37 -12.45 -0.51 4.95
C PRO A 37 -11.21 -1.00 4.16
N TYR A 38 -10.52 -2.02 4.65
CA TYR A 38 -9.34 -2.57 3.99
C TYR A 38 -9.65 -3.75 3.06
N VAL A 39 -10.85 -4.33 3.18
CA VAL A 39 -11.24 -5.53 2.43
C VAL A 39 -12.31 -5.26 1.38
N THR A 40 -12.80 -4.03 1.29
CA THR A 40 -13.76 -3.56 0.28
C THR A 40 -13.10 -2.46 -0.54
N GLU A 41 -13.17 -2.52 -1.86
CA GLU A 41 -12.67 -1.44 -2.73
C GLU A 41 -13.77 -0.41 -3.02
N GLU A 42 -13.35 0.78 -3.49
CA GLU A 42 -14.21 1.97 -3.59
C GLU A 42 -15.48 1.77 -4.47
N ARG A 43 -15.42 0.92 -5.50
CA ARG A 43 -16.57 0.66 -6.39
C ARG A 43 -17.47 -0.48 -5.92
N ASP A 44 -17.15 -1.08 -4.77
CA ASP A 44 -17.91 -2.20 -4.18
C ASP A 44 -18.01 -3.46 -5.09
N LEU A 45 -17.04 -3.63 -6.02
CA LEU A 45 -16.98 -4.77 -6.93
C LEU A 45 -16.16 -5.93 -6.36
N PHE A 46 -15.18 -5.63 -5.50
CA PHE A 46 -14.28 -6.61 -4.90
C PHE A 46 -14.41 -6.58 -3.39
N HIS A 47 -14.81 -7.72 -2.82
CA HIS A 47 -14.92 -7.95 -1.39
C HIS A 47 -13.94 -9.01 -0.97
N GLY A 48 -13.14 -8.72 0.02
CA GLY A 48 -12.15 -9.63 0.55
C GLY A 48 -12.43 -10.09 1.96
N LYS A 49 -11.49 -10.87 2.49
CA LYS A 49 -11.47 -11.30 3.89
C LYS A 49 -10.05 -11.28 4.39
N SER A 50 -9.83 -10.71 5.56
CA SER A 50 -8.52 -10.74 6.23
C SER A 50 -8.71 -10.98 7.72
N PRO A 51 -7.89 -11.83 8.35
CA PRO A 51 -7.91 -12.01 9.79
C PRO A 51 -7.16 -10.89 10.52
N LEU A 52 -6.35 -10.10 9.79
CA LEU A 52 -5.43 -9.14 10.39
C LEU A 52 -5.01 -8.07 9.38
N VAL A 53 -5.06 -6.82 9.80
CA VAL A 53 -4.45 -5.70 9.08
C VAL A 53 -3.29 -5.16 9.90
N LEU A 54 -2.10 -5.14 9.31
CA LEU A 54 -0.89 -4.58 9.89
C LEU A 54 -0.61 -3.19 9.32
N ARG A 55 -0.26 -2.25 10.17
CA ARG A 55 0.04 -0.87 9.79
C ARG A 55 1.45 -0.49 10.24
N PRO A 56 2.50 -0.98 9.54
CA PRO A 56 3.88 -0.68 9.89
C PRO A 56 4.18 0.82 9.74
N GLY A 57 5.02 1.35 10.62
CA GLY A 57 5.47 2.74 10.62
C GLY A 57 6.93 2.92 10.22
N SER A 58 7.61 1.82 9.85
CA SER A 58 9.00 1.86 9.39
C SER A 58 9.31 0.73 8.42
N THR A 59 10.34 0.92 7.60
CA THR A 59 10.88 -0.13 6.71
C THR A 59 11.35 -1.35 7.49
N ALA A 60 11.89 -1.14 8.71
CA ALA A 60 12.30 -2.24 9.59
C ALA A 60 11.11 -3.12 10.00
N GLU A 61 9.98 -2.51 10.40
CA GLU A 61 8.76 -3.25 10.71
C GLU A 61 8.24 -4.03 9.49
N VAL A 62 8.27 -3.44 8.29
CA VAL A 62 7.90 -4.15 7.05
C VAL A 62 8.80 -5.36 6.82
N ALA A 63 10.11 -5.21 7.00
CA ALA A 63 11.06 -6.30 6.83
C ALA A 63 10.80 -7.45 7.83
N GLU A 64 10.53 -7.14 9.09
CA GLU A 64 10.20 -8.15 10.10
C GLU A 64 8.86 -8.85 9.82
N ILE A 65 7.84 -8.11 9.34
CA ILE A 65 6.58 -8.70 8.87
C ILE A 65 6.85 -9.69 7.73
N CYS A 66 7.63 -9.30 6.72
CA CYS A 66 7.95 -10.16 5.59
C CYS A 66 8.74 -11.41 6.01
N LYS A 67 9.71 -11.29 6.93
CA LYS A 67 10.46 -12.42 7.47
C LYS A 67 9.54 -13.41 8.20
N LEU A 68 8.68 -12.90 9.09
CA LEU A 68 7.74 -13.73 9.84
C LEU A 68 6.75 -14.42 8.89
N ALA A 69 6.18 -13.69 7.94
CA ALA A 69 5.26 -14.23 6.95
C ALA A 69 5.91 -15.32 6.09
N SER A 70 7.14 -15.09 5.61
CA SER A 70 7.91 -16.07 4.83
C SER A 70 8.20 -17.34 5.64
N ALA A 71 8.63 -17.22 6.89
CA ALA A 71 8.93 -18.37 7.76
C ALA A 71 7.71 -19.26 8.02
N HIS A 72 6.52 -18.68 8.04
CA HIS A 72 5.26 -19.39 8.30
C HIS A 72 4.39 -19.58 7.05
N ARG A 73 4.88 -19.19 5.86
CA ARG A 73 4.15 -19.26 4.58
C ARG A 73 2.82 -18.53 4.61
N ILE A 74 2.78 -17.38 5.26
CA ILE A 74 1.60 -16.52 5.33
C ILE A 74 1.59 -15.58 4.12
N ALA A 75 0.49 -15.57 3.38
CA ALA A 75 0.30 -14.66 2.26
C ALA A 75 0.01 -13.23 2.78
N LEU A 76 0.68 -12.25 2.17
CA LEU A 76 0.51 -10.83 2.46
C LEU A 76 -0.09 -10.10 1.25
N VAL A 77 -0.99 -9.15 1.52
CA VAL A 77 -1.49 -8.22 0.51
C VAL A 77 -1.05 -6.80 0.91
N PRO A 78 -0.05 -6.22 0.22
CA PRO A 78 0.31 -4.84 0.45
C PRO A 78 -0.79 -3.90 -0.06
N GLN A 79 -1.10 -2.86 0.73
CA GLN A 79 -2.15 -1.92 0.40
C GLN A 79 -1.72 -0.48 0.69
N GLY A 80 -1.89 0.40 -0.30
CA GLY A 80 -1.71 1.85 -0.17
C GLY A 80 -3.03 2.56 0.12
N GLY A 81 -3.49 3.38 -0.82
CA GLY A 81 -4.73 4.15 -0.72
C GLY A 81 -6.03 3.37 -0.90
N ASN A 82 -5.96 2.09 -1.26
CA ASN A 82 -7.10 1.23 -1.63
C ASN A 82 -7.90 1.75 -2.84
N THR A 83 -7.25 2.44 -3.78
CA THR A 83 -7.87 3.07 -4.95
C THR A 83 -7.73 2.25 -6.24
N GLY A 84 -7.15 1.05 -6.18
CA GLY A 84 -6.98 0.17 -7.33
C GLY A 84 -8.31 -0.36 -7.86
N LEU A 85 -8.47 -0.41 -9.19
CA LEU A 85 -9.74 -0.75 -9.84
C LEU A 85 -9.83 -2.22 -10.30
N VAL A 86 -8.82 -3.02 -10.03
CA VAL A 86 -8.74 -4.42 -10.51
C VAL A 86 -8.60 -5.45 -9.37
N GLY A 87 -8.85 -5.03 -8.13
CA GLY A 87 -8.89 -5.90 -6.96
C GLY A 87 -7.53 -6.41 -6.45
N GLY A 88 -6.40 -5.93 -6.99
CA GLY A 88 -5.07 -6.39 -6.59
C GLY A 88 -4.70 -6.09 -5.13
N GLN A 89 -5.34 -5.11 -4.53
CA GLN A 89 -5.17 -4.74 -3.13
C GLN A 89 -6.17 -5.43 -2.18
N THR A 90 -7.10 -6.22 -2.71
CA THR A 90 -8.15 -6.89 -1.93
C THR A 90 -7.69 -8.30 -1.53
N PRO A 91 -7.70 -8.66 -0.24
CA PRO A 91 -7.35 -10.01 0.20
C PRO A 91 -8.51 -10.98 -0.06
N HIS A 92 -8.39 -11.85 -1.07
CA HIS A 92 -9.50 -12.73 -1.49
C HIS A 92 -9.60 -14.02 -0.67
N ASN A 93 -8.48 -14.50 -0.11
CA ASN A 93 -8.38 -15.82 0.51
C ASN A 93 -8.01 -15.79 1.99
N GLY A 94 -8.15 -14.65 2.67
CA GLY A 94 -7.77 -14.52 4.07
C GLY A 94 -6.28 -14.17 4.28
N GLU A 95 -5.67 -13.54 3.30
CA GLU A 95 -4.32 -12.98 3.40
C GLU A 95 -4.27 -11.88 4.47
N VAL A 96 -3.11 -11.68 5.06
CA VAL A 96 -2.85 -10.55 5.97
C VAL A 96 -2.63 -9.29 5.15
N VAL A 97 -3.40 -8.22 5.42
CA VAL A 97 -3.21 -6.93 4.79
C VAL A 97 -2.07 -6.18 5.46
N VAL A 98 -1.16 -5.61 4.66
CA VAL A 98 -0.08 -4.74 5.13
C VAL A 98 -0.32 -3.33 4.56
N SER A 99 -0.90 -2.47 5.38
CA SER A 99 -1.23 -1.09 4.99
C SER A 99 -0.01 -0.18 5.12
N MET A 100 0.43 0.39 4.00
CA MET A 100 1.60 1.28 3.93
C MET A 100 1.30 2.73 4.34
N ARG A 101 0.09 3.06 4.74
CA ARG A 101 -0.36 4.44 5.00
C ARG A 101 0.43 5.20 6.08
N ARG A 102 1.15 4.51 6.96
CA ARG A 102 2.00 5.15 7.98
C ARG A 102 3.43 5.45 7.50
N LEU A 103 3.79 4.91 6.34
CA LEU A 103 5.06 5.22 5.65
C LEU A 103 4.83 6.43 4.73
N ASP A 104 4.58 7.59 5.31
CA ASP A 104 4.05 8.79 4.65
C ASP A 104 5.02 9.97 4.61
N LYS A 105 6.31 9.73 4.89
CA LYS A 105 7.31 10.80 4.93
C LYS A 105 7.89 11.08 3.56
N ILE A 106 7.94 12.36 3.20
CA ILE A 106 8.85 12.86 2.17
C ILE A 106 10.19 13.11 2.85
N ARG A 107 11.19 12.34 2.50
CA ARG A 107 12.51 12.32 3.15
C ARG A 107 13.41 13.42 2.64
N ASP A 108 13.31 13.72 1.33
CA ASP A 108 14.13 14.73 0.66
C ASP A 108 13.44 15.26 -0.59
N VAL A 109 13.70 16.53 -0.95
CA VAL A 109 13.29 17.14 -2.20
C VAL A 109 14.48 17.97 -2.72
N ASP A 110 15.15 17.47 -3.75
CA ASP A 110 16.25 18.16 -4.41
C ASP A 110 15.78 18.80 -5.70
N ALA A 111 15.56 20.12 -5.65
CA ALA A 111 15.14 20.91 -6.81
C ALA A 111 16.24 21.02 -7.89
N SER A 112 17.51 20.83 -7.55
CA SER A 112 18.63 20.93 -8.50
C SER A 112 18.72 19.70 -9.41
N SER A 113 18.49 18.51 -8.86
CA SER A 113 18.44 17.25 -9.60
C SER A 113 17.04 16.84 -10.06
N ASN A 114 16.00 17.61 -9.70
CA ASN A 114 14.60 17.29 -9.95
C ASN A 114 14.20 15.93 -9.36
N THR A 115 14.64 15.63 -8.14
CA THR A 115 14.35 14.36 -7.47
C THR A 115 13.62 14.56 -6.16
N MET A 116 12.83 13.55 -5.79
CA MET A 116 12.15 13.47 -4.49
C MET A 116 12.34 12.07 -3.93
N THR A 117 12.78 11.96 -2.68
CA THR A 117 12.81 10.71 -1.94
C THR A 117 11.63 10.65 -0.99
N CYS A 118 10.73 9.70 -1.19
CA CYS A 118 9.53 9.57 -0.37
C CYS A 118 9.23 8.11 -0.02
N GLU A 119 8.48 7.93 1.05
CA GLU A 119 8.01 6.62 1.49
C GLU A 119 6.79 6.17 0.67
N ALA A 120 6.53 4.86 0.64
CA ALA A 120 5.52 4.24 -0.22
C ALA A 120 4.07 4.70 0.07
N GLY A 121 3.78 5.11 1.29
CA GLY A 121 2.46 5.59 1.74
C GLY A 121 2.21 7.08 1.52
N VAL A 122 3.18 7.83 0.98
CA VAL A 122 2.96 9.24 0.64
C VAL A 122 1.84 9.36 -0.38
N VAL A 123 0.84 10.19 -0.09
CA VAL A 123 -0.29 10.47 -1.00
C VAL A 123 0.21 11.29 -2.18
N LEU A 124 -0.24 10.96 -3.39
CA LEU A 124 0.21 11.62 -4.62
C LEU A 124 0.04 13.14 -4.57
N GLN A 125 -1.11 13.64 -4.11
CA GLN A 125 -1.38 15.07 -3.99
C GLN A 125 -0.39 15.78 -3.06
N VAL A 126 0.08 15.09 -2.00
CA VAL A 126 1.11 15.63 -1.08
C VAL A 126 2.46 15.73 -1.81
N ALA A 127 2.85 14.72 -2.58
CA ALA A 127 4.06 14.75 -3.38
C ALA A 127 4.02 15.89 -4.44
N GLN A 128 2.89 16.03 -5.12
CA GLN A 128 2.65 17.13 -6.07
C GLN A 128 2.79 18.51 -5.40
N GLN A 129 2.20 18.68 -4.20
CA GLN A 129 2.30 19.93 -3.47
C GLN A 129 3.74 20.24 -3.07
N ARG A 130 4.48 19.24 -2.58
CA ARG A 130 5.89 19.42 -2.21
C ARG A 130 6.78 19.77 -3.40
N ALA A 131 6.49 19.24 -4.60
CA ALA A 131 7.17 19.65 -5.83
C ALA A 131 6.86 21.10 -6.18
N ARG A 132 5.59 21.53 -6.11
CA ARG A 132 5.17 22.93 -6.31
C ARG A 132 5.84 23.90 -5.36
N ASP A 133 6.02 23.54 -4.09
CA ASP A 133 6.65 24.35 -3.06
C ASP A 133 8.10 24.76 -3.42
N VAL A 134 8.75 24.00 -4.30
CA VAL A 134 10.10 24.25 -4.80
C VAL A 134 10.14 24.59 -6.29
N ASP A 135 9.02 25.06 -6.85
CA ASP A 135 8.85 25.42 -8.26
C ASP A 135 9.19 24.26 -9.21
N ARG A 136 8.68 23.08 -8.90
CA ARG A 136 8.82 21.86 -9.73
C ARG A 136 7.46 21.18 -9.95
N LEU A 137 7.38 20.42 -11.03
CA LEU A 137 6.21 19.63 -11.39
C LEU A 137 6.45 18.16 -11.03
N PHE A 138 5.52 17.56 -10.27
CA PHE A 138 5.38 16.11 -10.18
C PHE A 138 4.35 15.68 -11.24
N PRO A 139 4.75 15.08 -12.37
CA PRO A 139 3.90 15.06 -13.57
C PRO A 139 2.87 13.93 -13.61
N LEU A 140 2.72 13.12 -12.58
CA LEU A 140 1.67 12.11 -12.48
C LEU A 140 0.35 12.76 -12.05
N SER A 141 -0.72 12.60 -12.85
CA SER A 141 -2.05 13.13 -12.55
C SER A 141 -3.10 12.03 -12.70
N LEU A 142 -3.76 11.69 -11.60
CA LEU A 142 -4.74 10.62 -11.47
C LEU A 142 -6.04 11.13 -10.86
N ALA A 143 -7.17 10.51 -11.19
CA ALA A 143 -8.46 10.84 -10.57
C ALA A 143 -8.43 10.67 -9.03
N ALA A 144 -7.66 9.70 -8.53
CA ALA A 144 -7.52 9.38 -7.11
C ALA A 144 -6.33 10.07 -6.42
N GLU A 145 -5.79 11.19 -6.96
CA GLU A 145 -4.56 11.83 -6.45
C GLU A 145 -4.63 12.21 -4.97
N GLY A 146 -5.81 12.49 -4.43
CA GLY A 146 -6.03 12.80 -3.00
C GLY A 146 -5.98 11.58 -2.07
N SER A 147 -5.92 10.35 -2.60
CA SER A 147 -5.98 9.12 -1.80
C SER A 147 -5.02 8.02 -2.25
N CYS A 148 -4.66 7.96 -3.54
CA CYS A 148 -3.65 7.02 -4.01
C CYS A 148 -2.26 7.36 -3.45
N THR A 149 -1.41 6.33 -3.32
CA THR A 149 -0.07 6.49 -2.73
C THR A 149 1.02 6.18 -3.74
N ILE A 150 2.21 6.76 -3.54
CA ILE A 150 3.35 6.60 -4.45
C ILE A 150 3.70 5.12 -4.64
N GLY A 151 3.77 4.32 -3.57
CA GLY A 151 4.05 2.89 -3.67
C GLY A 151 2.96 2.13 -4.44
N GLY A 152 1.68 2.51 -4.25
CA GLY A 152 0.57 1.95 -5.03
C GLY A 152 0.67 2.31 -6.51
N ASN A 153 0.98 3.56 -6.83
CA ASN A 153 1.15 4.03 -8.21
C ASN A 153 2.30 3.31 -8.94
N LEU A 154 3.43 3.08 -8.24
CA LEU A 154 4.56 2.32 -8.78
C LEU A 154 4.20 0.83 -8.97
N SER A 155 3.50 0.24 -7.99
CA SER A 155 3.11 -1.18 -8.04
C SER A 155 2.20 -1.48 -9.24
N THR A 156 1.27 -0.58 -9.55
CA THR A 156 0.32 -0.72 -10.66
C THR A 156 0.79 -0.08 -11.96
N ASN A 157 1.94 0.60 -11.94
CA ASN A 157 2.44 1.41 -13.05
C ASN A 157 1.42 2.44 -13.54
N ALA A 158 0.88 3.23 -12.62
CA ALA A 158 -0.17 4.19 -12.91
C ALA A 158 0.24 5.23 -13.97
N GLY A 159 -0.63 5.46 -14.95
CA GLY A 159 -0.36 6.39 -16.06
C GLY A 159 -0.98 7.77 -15.84
N GLY A 160 -2.29 7.84 -15.87
CA GLY A 160 -3.04 9.09 -15.76
C GLY A 160 -3.09 9.92 -17.03
N THR A 161 -3.56 11.16 -16.92
CA THR A 161 -3.84 12.02 -18.06
C THR A 161 -2.58 12.59 -18.73
N ALA A 162 -1.47 12.64 -18.02
CA ALA A 162 -0.20 13.20 -18.49
C ALA A 162 0.77 12.14 -19.06
N ALA A 163 0.36 10.87 -19.14
CA ALA A 163 1.23 9.75 -19.53
C ALA A 163 1.87 9.89 -20.92
N LEU A 164 1.18 10.51 -21.88
CA LEU A 164 1.74 10.73 -23.22
C LEU A 164 2.91 11.73 -23.23
N ALA A 165 2.91 12.68 -22.30
CA ALA A 165 3.95 13.71 -22.22
C ALA A 165 5.12 13.31 -21.31
N TYR A 166 4.84 12.62 -20.19
CA TYR A 166 5.81 12.38 -19.12
C TYR A 166 6.01 10.90 -18.76
N GLY A 167 5.30 10.00 -19.45
CA GLY A 167 5.36 8.57 -19.13
C GLY A 167 4.47 8.17 -17.97
N VAL A 168 4.67 6.95 -17.49
CA VAL A 168 3.91 6.30 -16.42
C VAL A 168 4.75 6.26 -15.13
N ALA A 169 4.15 5.92 -14.01
CA ALA A 169 4.78 6.03 -12.69
C ALA A 169 6.17 5.37 -12.58
N ARG A 170 6.37 4.20 -13.19
CA ARG A 170 7.67 3.48 -13.13
C ARG A 170 8.77 4.16 -13.92
N GLU A 171 8.42 4.89 -15.01
CA GLU A 171 9.39 5.63 -15.81
C GLU A 171 9.92 6.87 -15.07
N MET A 172 9.19 7.34 -14.05
CA MET A 172 9.60 8.44 -13.18
C MET A 172 10.44 7.98 -11.98
N ALA A 173 10.55 6.67 -11.74
CA ALA A 173 11.30 6.12 -10.60
C ALA A 173 12.78 5.96 -10.95
N LEU A 174 13.64 6.66 -10.22
CA LEU A 174 15.11 6.57 -10.37
C LEU A 174 15.71 5.47 -9.51
N GLY A 175 15.02 5.02 -8.47
CA GLY A 175 15.47 3.97 -7.56
C GLY A 175 14.41 3.64 -6.50
N LEU A 176 14.60 2.50 -5.81
CA LEU A 176 13.74 1.97 -4.76
C LEU A 176 14.59 1.54 -3.56
#